data_c2d3301155664425dd21afc7202555e7
#
_entry.id   c2d3301155664425dd21afc7202555e7
#
_cell.length_a   1.000
_cell.length_b   1.000
_cell.length_c   1.000
_cell.angle_alpha   90.00
_cell.angle_beta   90.00
_cell.angle_gamma   90.00
#
_symmetry.space_group_name_H-M   'P 1'
#
loop_
_entity.id
_entity.type
_entity.pdbx_description
1 polymer ?
#
loop_
_entity_poly.entity_id
_entity_poly.type
_entity_poly.pdbx_seq_one_letter_code
_entity_poly.pdbx_strand_id
1 'polypeptide(L)'
;MKVMCRVILMVAAVALLAISMPVHASKMDDRIESSARKSYVFETYLKTDDIKIQSVNGVVSLTGTVSEESHKSLARETVASLPGVKSVDNRLEVKGDHPAEYSDAWLKMKVKTTLLFHRSVNGLKTEVNDVKDGIVTLQGEATSKAQKDLTTEYAKDVEGVKGVKNEMTVAVAKTSSTVGQNIDDASVTAQVKMMLLYHRSTSALNTSVTTEKGVVTLAGKAKNATEKDLATKLVNDVNGVKSVKNLMTIE
;
A
#
# COMPACT_ATOMS: atom_id res chain seq x y z
N MET A 1 -15.04 -8.76 78.25
CA MET A 1 -15.87 -7.99 77.29
C MET A 1 -15.18 -7.99 75.97
N LYS A 2 -15.62 -8.81 75.03
CA LYS A 2 -15.04 -8.98 73.70
C LYS A 2 -15.89 -8.23 72.69
N VAL A 3 -15.37 -7.14 72.15
CA VAL A 3 -16.02 -6.43 71.05
C VAL A 3 -15.53 -7.06 69.76
N MET A 4 -16.37 -7.83 69.10
CA MET A 4 -16.12 -8.34 67.75
C MET A 4 -16.44 -7.24 66.73
N CYS A 5 -15.42 -6.69 66.12
CA CYS A 5 -15.54 -5.83 64.98
C CYS A 5 -15.83 -6.66 63.73
N ARG A 6 -17.07 -6.62 63.25
CA ARG A 6 -17.45 -7.19 61.96
C ARG A 6 -17.06 -6.21 60.83
N VAL A 7 -15.99 -6.52 60.18
CA VAL A 7 -15.65 -5.84 58.91
C VAL A 7 -16.54 -6.39 57.81
N ILE A 8 -17.50 -5.61 57.38
CA ILE A 8 -18.35 -5.91 56.21
C ILE A 8 -17.53 -5.51 55.00
N LEU A 9 -17.02 -6.51 54.28
CA LEU A 9 -16.38 -6.32 53.00
C LEU A 9 -17.48 -6.09 51.96
N MET A 10 -17.76 -4.83 51.60
CA MET A 10 -18.58 -4.51 50.41
C MET A 10 -17.73 -4.75 49.16
N VAL A 11 -17.90 -5.90 48.56
CA VAL A 11 -17.46 -6.13 47.21
C VAL A 11 -18.45 -5.40 46.30
N ALA A 12 -18.06 -4.21 45.85
CA ALA A 12 -18.76 -3.51 44.78
C ALA A 12 -18.44 -4.25 43.46
N ALA A 13 -19.31 -5.17 43.10
CA ALA A 13 -19.35 -5.72 41.75
C ALA A 13 -19.80 -4.61 40.80
N VAL A 14 -18.85 -3.95 40.19
CA VAL A 14 -19.11 -3.10 39.03
C VAL A 14 -19.49 -4.02 37.89
N ALA A 15 -20.76 -4.30 37.75
CA ALA A 15 -21.34 -4.88 36.56
C ALA A 15 -21.18 -3.84 35.44
N LEU A 16 -20.14 -3.96 34.65
CA LEU A 16 -20.05 -3.35 33.33
C LEU A 16 -21.15 -3.97 32.48
N LEU A 17 -22.33 -3.38 32.56
CA LEU A 17 -23.37 -3.53 31.56
C LEU A 17 -22.78 -2.97 30.26
N ALA A 18 -22.16 -3.82 29.47
CA ALA A 18 -21.95 -3.57 28.05
C ALA A 18 -23.35 -3.42 27.45
N ILE A 19 -23.87 -2.22 27.47
CA ILE A 19 -25.02 -1.83 26.66
C ILE A 19 -24.53 -1.99 25.22
N SER A 20 -24.77 -3.15 24.64
CA SER A 20 -24.69 -3.38 23.20
C SER A 20 -25.82 -2.58 22.55
N MET A 21 -25.63 -1.25 22.47
CA MET A 21 -26.44 -0.46 21.57
C MET A 21 -26.17 -1.02 20.17
N PRO A 22 -27.21 -1.41 19.39
CA PRO A 22 -27.03 -1.70 18.00
C PRO A 22 -26.46 -0.42 17.37
N VAL A 23 -25.16 -0.43 17.08
CA VAL A 23 -24.53 0.62 16.32
C VAL A 23 -25.15 0.52 14.95
N HIS A 24 -26.16 1.35 14.68
CA HIS A 24 -26.60 1.55 13.31
C HIS A 24 -25.41 2.20 12.61
N ALA A 25 -24.68 1.39 11.84
CA ALA A 25 -23.64 1.91 10.98
C ALA A 25 -24.20 3.10 10.22
N SER A 26 -23.51 4.22 10.25
CA SER A 26 -23.99 5.40 9.53
C SER A 26 -23.92 5.10 8.03
N LYS A 27 -24.78 5.71 7.22
CA LYS A 27 -24.70 5.57 5.76
C LYS A 27 -23.29 5.92 5.22
N MET A 28 -22.53 6.71 5.95
CA MET A 28 -21.15 7.04 5.62
C MET A 28 -20.22 5.86 5.89
N ASP A 29 -20.37 5.18 7.03
CA ASP A 29 -19.56 4.03 7.40
C ASP A 29 -19.80 2.87 6.44
N ASP A 30 -21.06 2.59 6.08
CA ASP A 30 -21.40 1.60 5.06
C ASP A 30 -20.75 1.91 3.70
N ARG A 31 -20.71 3.20 3.31
CA ARG A 31 -20.02 3.64 2.08
C ARG A 31 -18.52 3.43 2.15
N ILE A 32 -17.89 3.76 3.28
CA ILE A 32 -16.45 3.56 3.50
C ILE A 32 -16.12 2.07 3.34
N GLU A 33 -16.83 1.19 4.05
CA GLU A 33 -16.60 -0.24 3.97
C GLU A 33 -16.80 -0.79 2.55
N SER A 34 -17.90 -0.40 1.90
CA SER A 34 -18.20 -0.83 0.53
C SER A 34 -17.16 -0.31 -0.46
N SER A 35 -16.72 0.95 -0.33
CA SER A 35 -15.70 1.55 -1.21
C SER A 35 -14.35 0.87 -1.02
N ALA A 36 -13.97 0.56 0.22
CA ALA A 36 -12.75 -0.18 0.49
C ALA A 36 -12.75 -1.55 -0.19
N ARG A 37 -13.81 -2.34 0.01
CA ARG A 37 -13.94 -3.69 -0.58
C ARG A 37 -13.94 -3.68 -2.11
N LYS A 38 -14.52 -2.65 -2.74
CA LYS A 38 -14.65 -2.49 -4.20
C LYS A 38 -13.47 -1.74 -4.82
N SER A 39 -12.52 -1.27 -4.03
CA SER A 39 -11.36 -0.57 -4.57
C SER A 39 -10.50 -1.53 -5.39
N TYR A 40 -9.85 -1.00 -6.42
CA TYR A 40 -8.96 -1.78 -7.28
C TYR A 40 -7.88 -2.52 -6.50
N VAL A 41 -7.33 -1.89 -5.46
CA VAL A 41 -6.32 -2.51 -4.58
C VAL A 41 -6.88 -3.76 -3.90
N PHE A 42 -8.06 -3.69 -3.30
CA PHE A 42 -8.65 -4.84 -2.61
C PHE A 42 -9.07 -5.94 -3.59
N GLU A 43 -9.61 -5.59 -4.76
CA GLU A 43 -10.04 -6.57 -5.76
C GLU A 43 -8.89 -7.22 -6.54
N THR A 44 -7.74 -6.54 -6.63
CA THR A 44 -6.62 -7.02 -7.45
C THR A 44 -5.45 -7.54 -6.62
N TYR A 45 -4.94 -6.73 -5.69
CA TYR A 45 -3.73 -7.07 -4.94
C TYR A 45 -3.99 -7.80 -3.63
N LEU A 46 -5.09 -7.46 -2.94
CA LEU A 46 -5.44 -8.01 -1.63
C LEU A 46 -6.52 -9.10 -1.70
N LYS A 47 -6.90 -9.54 -2.90
CA LYS A 47 -8.00 -10.48 -3.13
C LYS A 47 -7.85 -11.80 -2.38
N THR A 48 -6.63 -12.26 -2.16
CA THR A 48 -6.31 -13.54 -1.50
C THR A 48 -6.10 -13.42 0.00
N ASP A 49 -6.11 -12.20 0.53
CA ASP A 49 -5.93 -11.93 1.94
C ASP A 49 -7.28 -11.97 2.69
N ASP A 50 -7.24 -12.39 3.95
CA ASP A 50 -8.42 -12.40 4.82
C ASP A 50 -8.50 -11.08 5.59
N ILE A 51 -9.11 -10.06 4.99
CA ILE A 51 -9.22 -8.72 5.56
C ILE A 51 -10.66 -8.40 5.90
N LYS A 52 -10.91 -8.12 7.18
CA LYS A 52 -12.17 -7.61 7.70
C LYS A 52 -12.06 -6.11 7.88
N ILE A 53 -13.05 -5.38 7.36
CA ILE A 53 -13.12 -3.92 7.40
C ILE A 53 -14.38 -3.54 8.19
N GLN A 54 -14.20 -2.73 9.22
CA GLN A 54 -15.30 -2.17 10.00
C GLN A 54 -15.08 -0.67 10.19
N SER A 55 -16.11 0.12 9.89
CA SER A 55 -16.10 1.57 10.08
C SER A 55 -17.10 1.99 11.13
N VAL A 56 -16.68 2.87 12.03
CA VAL A 56 -17.55 3.48 13.04
C VAL A 56 -17.21 4.96 13.16
N ASN A 57 -18.15 5.84 12.77
CA ASN A 57 -17.98 7.29 12.77
C ASN A 57 -16.72 7.77 12.00
N GLY A 58 -16.36 7.06 10.93
CA GLY A 58 -15.18 7.34 10.10
C GLY A 58 -13.86 6.82 10.67
N VAL A 59 -13.88 6.12 11.81
CA VAL A 59 -12.72 5.35 12.32
C VAL A 59 -12.81 3.94 11.75
N VAL A 60 -11.84 3.53 10.96
CA VAL A 60 -11.85 2.22 10.30
C VAL A 60 -10.87 1.28 10.99
N SER A 61 -11.38 0.12 11.40
CA SER A 61 -10.58 -0.99 11.92
C SER A 61 -10.36 -2.02 10.82
N LEU A 62 -9.11 -2.37 10.57
CA LEU A 62 -8.69 -3.46 9.71
C LEU A 62 -8.19 -4.62 10.56
N THR A 63 -8.81 -5.78 10.43
CA THR A 63 -8.44 -7.00 11.18
C THR A 63 -8.36 -8.20 10.24
N GLY A 64 -7.67 -9.24 10.68
CA GLY A 64 -7.47 -10.45 9.89
C GLY A 64 -6.01 -10.65 9.50
N THR A 65 -5.76 -11.38 8.42
CA THR A 65 -4.40 -11.76 8.04
C THR A 65 -4.10 -11.43 6.58
N VAL A 66 -2.88 -10.97 6.34
CA VAL A 66 -2.34 -10.68 5.00
C VAL A 66 -1.10 -11.53 4.73
N SER A 67 -0.79 -11.71 3.46
CA SER A 67 0.36 -12.52 3.02
C SER A 67 1.71 -11.83 3.22
N GLU A 68 1.75 -10.50 3.14
CA GLU A 68 2.99 -9.72 3.15
C GLU A 68 2.80 -8.37 3.90
N GLU A 69 3.88 -7.80 4.45
CA GLU A 69 3.84 -6.48 5.12
C GLU A 69 3.45 -5.34 4.14
N SER A 70 3.82 -5.48 2.86
CA SER A 70 3.38 -4.57 1.79
C SER A 70 1.85 -4.54 1.65
N HIS A 71 1.17 -5.69 1.79
CA HIS A 71 -0.28 -5.79 1.75
C HIS A 71 -0.95 -5.10 2.95
N LYS A 72 -0.35 -5.23 4.13
CA LYS A 72 -0.81 -4.52 5.34
C LYS A 72 -0.74 -3.01 5.17
N SER A 73 0.38 -2.51 4.62
CA SER A 73 0.58 -1.09 4.34
C SER A 73 -0.35 -0.60 3.24
N LEU A 74 -0.50 -1.37 2.16
CA LEU A 74 -1.35 -1.03 1.02
C LEU A 74 -2.84 -0.97 1.41
N ALA A 75 -3.32 -1.92 2.23
CA ALA A 75 -4.67 -1.90 2.78
C ALA A 75 -4.92 -0.62 3.59
N ARG A 76 -4.00 -0.28 4.50
CA ARG A 76 -4.09 0.92 5.32
C ARG A 76 -4.13 2.19 4.50
N GLU A 77 -3.20 2.36 3.54
CA GLU A 77 -3.13 3.58 2.73
C GLU A 77 -4.34 3.73 1.81
N THR A 78 -4.87 2.63 1.26
CA THR A 78 -6.10 2.65 0.46
C THR A 78 -7.28 3.13 1.29
N VAL A 79 -7.49 2.53 2.45
CA VAL A 79 -8.61 2.89 3.34
C VAL A 79 -8.46 4.32 3.86
N ALA A 80 -7.26 4.73 4.28
CA ALA A 80 -6.98 6.08 4.75
C ALA A 80 -7.25 7.17 3.68
N SER A 81 -7.24 6.79 2.40
CA SER A 81 -7.48 7.69 1.28
C SER A 81 -8.95 7.79 0.86
N LEU A 82 -9.85 7.02 1.50
CA LEU A 82 -11.28 7.06 1.19
C LEU A 82 -11.96 8.30 1.79
N PRO A 83 -12.92 8.89 1.07
CA PRO A 83 -13.72 10.00 1.59
C PRO A 83 -14.47 9.64 2.88
N GLY A 84 -14.34 10.47 3.90
CA GLY A 84 -15.01 10.29 5.19
C GLY A 84 -14.21 9.51 6.23
N VAL A 85 -13.08 8.91 5.87
CA VAL A 85 -12.17 8.26 6.82
C VAL A 85 -11.40 9.33 7.61
N LYS A 86 -11.46 9.21 8.93
CA LYS A 86 -10.75 10.10 9.87
C LYS A 86 -9.45 9.47 10.38
N SER A 87 -9.49 8.16 10.61
CA SER A 87 -8.33 7.38 11.05
C SER A 87 -8.49 5.90 10.72
N VAL A 88 -7.37 5.19 10.65
CA VAL A 88 -7.34 3.74 10.41
C VAL A 88 -6.60 3.07 11.55
N ASP A 89 -7.28 2.15 12.24
CA ASP A 89 -6.72 1.24 13.23
C ASP A 89 -6.37 -0.08 12.50
N ASN A 90 -5.09 -0.21 12.14
CA ASN A 90 -4.61 -1.35 11.36
C ASN A 90 -4.07 -2.45 12.27
N ARG A 91 -4.89 -3.46 12.53
CA ARG A 91 -4.58 -4.67 13.31
C ARG A 91 -4.41 -5.90 12.43
N LEU A 92 -4.07 -5.72 11.16
CA LEU A 92 -3.76 -6.84 10.29
C LEU A 92 -2.51 -7.55 10.76
N GLU A 93 -2.54 -8.87 10.73
CA GLU A 93 -1.39 -9.72 11.03
C GLU A 93 -0.82 -10.28 9.72
N VAL A 94 0.51 -10.35 9.62
CA VAL A 94 1.16 -10.96 8.46
C VAL A 94 1.31 -12.45 8.69
N LYS A 95 0.98 -13.26 7.68
CA LYS A 95 1.18 -14.72 7.74
C LYS A 95 2.65 -15.06 7.64
N GLY A 96 3.18 -15.78 8.62
CA GLY A 96 4.58 -16.24 8.61
C GLY A 96 5.56 -15.25 9.25
N ASP A 97 6.84 -15.49 8.99
CA ASP A 97 7.91 -14.67 9.55
C ASP A 97 7.96 -13.28 8.90
N HIS A 98 8.18 -12.26 9.71
CA HIS A 98 8.46 -10.91 9.21
C HIS A 98 9.92 -10.87 8.72
N PRO A 99 10.18 -10.61 7.44
CA PRO A 99 11.54 -10.46 6.97
C PRO A 99 12.23 -9.29 7.70
N ALA A 100 13.44 -9.52 8.19
CA ALA A 100 14.22 -8.43 8.75
C ALA A 100 14.43 -7.33 7.69
N GLU A 101 14.39 -6.09 8.12
CA GLU A 101 14.60 -4.95 7.24
C GLU A 101 15.96 -5.09 6.51
N TYR A 102 15.99 -4.75 5.23
CA TYR A 102 17.13 -4.95 4.32
C TYR A 102 17.58 -6.40 4.08
N SER A 103 16.84 -7.40 4.57
CA SER A 103 17.08 -8.80 4.17
C SER A 103 16.70 -9.03 2.70
N ASP A 104 17.24 -10.07 2.09
CA ASP A 104 16.91 -10.43 0.71
C ASP A 104 15.41 -10.72 0.52
N ALA A 105 14.76 -11.32 1.52
CA ALA A 105 13.31 -11.53 1.50
C ALA A 105 12.51 -10.23 1.53
N TRP A 106 12.96 -9.26 2.33
CA TRP A 106 12.37 -7.92 2.37
C TRP A 106 12.57 -7.15 1.05
N LEU A 107 13.78 -7.23 0.45
CA LEU A 107 14.05 -6.66 -0.86
C LEU A 107 13.19 -7.31 -1.95
N LYS A 108 13.02 -8.63 -1.93
CA LYS A 108 12.16 -9.37 -2.86
C LYS A 108 10.73 -8.81 -2.85
N MET A 109 10.16 -8.65 -1.64
CA MET A 109 8.83 -8.07 -1.45
C MET A 109 8.74 -6.64 -2.02
N LYS A 110 9.70 -5.76 -1.68
CA LYS A 110 9.70 -4.36 -2.15
C LYS A 110 9.79 -4.25 -3.67
N VAL A 111 10.69 -5.00 -4.29
CA VAL A 111 10.86 -5.00 -5.75
C VAL A 111 9.58 -5.49 -6.43
N LYS A 112 9.00 -6.60 -5.98
CA LYS A 112 7.75 -7.12 -6.50
C LYS A 112 6.62 -6.09 -6.42
N THR A 113 6.43 -5.47 -5.26
CA THR A 113 5.40 -4.45 -5.04
C THR A 113 5.61 -3.22 -5.92
N THR A 114 6.85 -2.75 -6.04
CA THR A 114 7.19 -1.60 -6.90
C THR A 114 6.83 -1.90 -8.36
N LEU A 115 7.25 -3.05 -8.88
CA LEU A 115 6.99 -3.43 -10.28
C LEU A 115 5.49 -3.59 -10.58
N LEU A 116 4.67 -3.98 -9.60
CA LEU A 116 3.21 -4.08 -9.77
C LEU A 116 2.54 -2.73 -10.06
N PHE A 117 3.09 -1.63 -9.55
CA PHE A 117 2.46 -0.32 -9.64
C PHE A 117 2.83 0.47 -10.91
N HIS A 118 3.93 0.11 -11.58
CA HIS A 118 4.36 0.78 -12.82
C HIS A 118 3.51 0.35 -14.02
N ARG A 119 2.90 1.33 -14.71
CA ARG A 119 2.12 1.08 -15.93
C ARG A 119 2.97 0.62 -17.12
N SER A 120 4.22 1.05 -17.15
CA SER A 120 5.15 0.80 -18.25
C SER A 120 5.80 -0.58 -18.20
N VAL A 121 5.58 -1.33 -17.12
CA VAL A 121 6.02 -2.71 -16.97
C VAL A 121 4.86 -3.63 -16.69
N ASN A 122 4.98 -4.90 -17.06
CA ASN A 122 3.93 -5.88 -16.77
C ASN A 122 4.23 -6.59 -15.44
N GLY A 123 4.00 -5.90 -14.33
CA GLY A 123 4.30 -6.42 -13.01
C GLY A 123 3.62 -7.75 -12.68
N LEU A 124 2.43 -8.02 -13.25
CA LEU A 124 1.72 -9.29 -13.07
C LEU A 124 2.37 -10.48 -13.82
N LYS A 125 3.17 -10.21 -14.87
CA LYS A 125 3.92 -11.21 -15.62
C LYS A 125 5.42 -11.19 -15.31
N THR A 126 5.84 -10.33 -14.38
CA THR A 126 7.20 -10.23 -13.90
C THR A 126 7.32 -10.96 -12.57
N GLU A 127 8.21 -11.91 -12.48
CA GLU A 127 8.52 -12.62 -11.25
C GLU A 127 9.86 -12.16 -10.71
N VAL A 128 9.90 -11.79 -9.44
CA VAL A 128 11.14 -11.67 -8.68
C VAL A 128 11.48 -13.08 -8.18
N ASN A 129 12.28 -13.80 -8.97
CA ASN A 129 12.57 -15.21 -8.68
C ASN A 129 13.40 -15.36 -7.40
N ASP A 130 14.49 -14.63 -7.32
CA ASP A 130 15.40 -14.67 -6.18
C ASP A 130 16.01 -13.30 -5.90
N VAL A 131 16.44 -13.11 -4.65
CA VAL A 131 17.30 -12.00 -4.22
C VAL A 131 18.39 -12.61 -3.36
N LYS A 132 19.64 -12.36 -3.72
CA LYS A 132 20.81 -12.83 -2.99
C LYS A 132 21.84 -11.72 -2.83
N ASP A 133 22.19 -11.41 -1.58
CA ASP A 133 23.16 -10.35 -1.24
C ASP A 133 22.80 -8.98 -1.85
N GLY A 134 21.49 -8.73 -2.04
CA GLY A 134 20.96 -7.50 -2.67
C GLY A 134 20.96 -7.51 -4.20
N ILE A 135 21.29 -8.65 -4.83
CA ILE A 135 21.20 -8.85 -6.28
C ILE A 135 19.86 -9.53 -6.60
N VAL A 136 19.03 -8.84 -7.37
CA VAL A 136 17.67 -9.27 -7.75
C VAL A 136 17.72 -10.06 -9.05
N THR A 137 17.12 -11.25 -9.10
CA THR A 137 16.91 -12.02 -10.33
C THR A 137 15.46 -11.88 -10.77
N LEU A 138 15.25 -11.30 -11.97
CA LEU A 138 13.94 -11.13 -12.59
C LEU A 138 13.72 -12.22 -13.64
N GLN A 139 12.52 -12.80 -13.66
CA GLN A 139 12.04 -13.75 -14.66
C GLN A 139 10.65 -13.36 -15.16
N GLY A 140 10.16 -14.05 -16.19
CA GLY A 140 8.84 -13.82 -16.79
C GLY A 140 8.93 -13.30 -18.22
N GLU A 141 7.86 -12.61 -18.66
CA GLU A 141 7.72 -12.15 -20.04
C GLU A 141 7.58 -10.63 -20.13
N ALA A 142 8.39 -10.02 -20.99
CA ALA A 142 8.23 -8.64 -21.43
C ALA A 142 7.68 -8.60 -22.87
N THR A 143 6.87 -7.59 -23.20
CA THR A 143 6.29 -7.40 -24.54
C THR A 143 7.27 -6.78 -25.54
N SER A 144 8.36 -6.20 -25.02
CA SER A 144 9.41 -5.57 -25.82
C SER A 144 10.73 -5.53 -25.05
N LYS A 145 11.82 -5.32 -25.78
CA LYS A 145 13.13 -5.08 -25.16
C LYS A 145 13.10 -3.83 -24.26
N ALA A 146 12.44 -2.75 -24.70
CA ALA A 146 12.30 -1.53 -23.90
C ALA A 146 11.60 -1.79 -22.55
N GLN A 147 10.54 -2.60 -22.53
CA GLN A 147 9.85 -2.98 -21.30
C GLN A 147 10.78 -3.81 -20.39
N LYS A 148 11.51 -4.78 -20.96
CA LYS A 148 12.51 -5.55 -20.20
C LYS A 148 13.58 -4.66 -19.58
N ASP A 149 14.11 -3.70 -20.33
CA ASP A 149 15.13 -2.76 -19.86
C ASP A 149 14.56 -1.83 -18.75
N LEU A 150 13.34 -1.29 -18.94
CA LEU A 150 12.64 -0.50 -17.91
C LEU A 150 12.40 -1.30 -16.63
N THR A 151 12.00 -2.55 -16.74
CA THR A 151 11.81 -3.42 -15.55
C THR A 151 13.11 -3.55 -14.75
N THR A 152 14.24 -3.64 -15.46
CA THR A 152 15.58 -3.64 -14.81
C THR A 152 15.85 -2.34 -14.05
N GLU A 153 15.59 -1.19 -14.66
CA GLU A 153 15.86 0.10 -14.04
C GLU A 153 14.95 0.34 -12.82
N TYR A 154 13.65 0.06 -12.92
CA TYR A 154 12.75 0.19 -11.77
C TYR A 154 13.12 -0.74 -10.61
N ALA A 155 13.58 -1.95 -10.90
CA ALA A 155 14.07 -2.85 -9.84
C ALA A 155 15.36 -2.32 -9.19
N LYS A 156 16.28 -1.71 -9.97
CA LYS A 156 17.50 -1.07 -9.43
C LYS A 156 17.20 0.15 -8.55
N ASP A 157 16.11 0.86 -8.83
CA ASP A 157 15.75 2.07 -8.12
C ASP A 157 15.10 1.79 -6.75
N VAL A 158 14.80 0.54 -6.44
CA VAL A 158 14.35 0.14 -5.10
C VAL A 158 15.52 0.25 -4.12
N GLU A 159 15.27 0.90 -2.99
CA GLU A 159 16.26 1.08 -1.94
C GLU A 159 16.77 -0.27 -1.41
N GLY A 160 18.10 -0.41 -1.33
CA GLY A 160 18.79 -1.61 -0.88
C GLY A 160 19.17 -2.57 -2.02
N VAL A 161 18.64 -2.42 -3.23
CA VAL A 161 19.06 -3.22 -4.39
C VAL A 161 20.45 -2.78 -4.86
N LYS A 162 21.38 -3.75 -4.94
CA LYS A 162 22.77 -3.54 -5.39
C LYS A 162 22.96 -3.86 -6.87
N GLY A 163 22.14 -4.74 -7.42
CA GLY A 163 22.19 -5.13 -8.82
C GLY A 163 20.96 -5.91 -9.26
N VAL A 164 20.77 -6.02 -10.58
CA VAL A 164 19.65 -6.78 -11.17
C VAL A 164 20.16 -7.68 -12.27
N LYS A 165 19.85 -8.97 -12.17
CA LYS A 165 20.01 -9.96 -13.23
C LYS A 165 18.65 -10.18 -13.89
N ASN A 166 18.46 -9.64 -15.09
CA ASN A 166 17.20 -9.73 -15.80
C ASN A 166 17.18 -10.89 -16.80
N GLU A 167 16.59 -12.00 -16.42
CA GLU A 167 16.41 -13.22 -17.22
C GLU A 167 15.05 -13.28 -17.93
N MET A 168 14.27 -12.19 -17.94
CA MET A 168 12.99 -12.13 -18.63
C MET A 168 13.15 -12.42 -20.12
N THR A 169 12.20 -13.13 -20.69
CA THR A 169 12.08 -13.35 -22.13
C THR A 169 11.29 -12.21 -22.78
N VAL A 170 11.62 -11.89 -24.04
CA VAL A 170 10.82 -10.95 -24.83
C VAL A 170 9.91 -11.75 -25.74
N ALA A 171 8.63 -11.81 -25.38
CA ALA A 171 7.60 -12.39 -26.25
C ALA A 171 7.07 -11.32 -27.19
N VAL A 172 7.08 -11.61 -28.50
CA VAL A 172 6.43 -10.71 -29.47
C VAL A 172 4.93 -10.72 -29.18
N ALA A 173 4.45 -9.66 -28.55
CA ALA A 173 3.06 -9.56 -28.15
C ALA A 173 2.15 -9.53 -29.39
N LYS A 174 1.21 -10.47 -29.46
CA LYS A 174 -0.08 -10.19 -30.08
C LYS A 174 -0.71 -9.12 -29.18
N THR A 175 -0.91 -7.92 -29.73
CA THR A 175 -1.46 -6.74 -29.05
C THR A 175 -2.61 -7.08 -28.12
N SER A 176 -2.35 -7.25 -26.85
CA SER A 176 -3.38 -7.13 -25.81
C SER A 176 -3.37 -5.67 -25.36
N SER A 177 -4.25 -4.87 -25.93
CA SER A 177 -4.58 -3.59 -25.35
C SER A 177 -5.03 -3.86 -23.91
N THR A 178 -4.30 -3.36 -22.93
CA THR A 178 -4.80 -3.24 -21.57
C THR A 178 -6.00 -2.31 -21.68
N VAL A 179 -7.19 -2.89 -21.69
CA VAL A 179 -8.43 -2.13 -21.52
C VAL A 179 -8.23 -1.37 -20.23
N GLY A 180 -8.28 -0.03 -20.30
CA GLY A 180 -8.00 0.83 -19.15
C GLY A 180 -8.88 0.42 -17.99
N GLN A 181 -8.29 -0.28 -17.03
CA GLN A 181 -8.97 -0.63 -15.79
C GLN A 181 -9.27 0.68 -15.07
N ASN A 182 -10.54 0.87 -14.70
CA ASN A 182 -10.93 2.03 -13.91
C ASN A 182 -10.38 1.84 -12.49
N ILE A 183 -9.24 2.47 -12.22
CA ILE A 183 -8.60 2.46 -10.90
C ILE A 183 -9.13 3.64 -10.11
N ASP A 184 -9.71 3.39 -8.95
CA ASP A 184 -10.26 4.42 -8.07
C ASP A 184 -9.15 5.29 -7.45
N ASP A 185 -9.50 6.52 -7.08
CA ASP A 185 -8.56 7.53 -6.59
C ASP A 185 -7.86 7.11 -5.28
N ALA A 186 -8.54 6.35 -4.42
CA ALA A 186 -7.94 5.86 -3.17
C ALA A 186 -6.86 4.82 -3.47
N SER A 187 -7.11 3.91 -4.41
CA SER A 187 -6.12 2.93 -4.90
C SER A 187 -4.94 3.60 -5.58
N VAL A 188 -5.17 4.64 -6.40
CA VAL A 188 -4.08 5.43 -7.01
C VAL A 188 -3.23 6.10 -5.93
N THR A 189 -3.87 6.75 -4.95
CA THR A 189 -3.16 7.42 -3.85
C THR A 189 -2.29 6.43 -3.06
N ALA A 190 -2.81 5.25 -2.74
CA ALA A 190 -2.07 4.23 -2.00
C ALA A 190 -0.85 3.72 -2.79
N GLN A 191 -1.02 3.41 -4.08
CA GLN A 191 0.08 2.97 -4.96
C GLN A 191 1.18 4.04 -5.06
N VAL A 192 0.80 5.32 -5.24
CA VAL A 192 1.75 6.44 -5.30
C VAL A 192 2.54 6.57 -3.99
N LYS A 193 1.88 6.52 -2.84
CA LYS A 193 2.55 6.58 -1.54
C LYS A 193 3.55 5.44 -1.35
N MET A 194 3.14 4.21 -1.69
CA MET A 194 4.01 3.04 -1.57
C MET A 194 5.20 3.12 -2.52
N MET A 195 4.99 3.60 -3.75
CA MET A 195 6.08 3.77 -4.72
C MET A 195 7.11 4.80 -4.24
N LEU A 196 6.68 5.97 -3.79
CA LEU A 196 7.57 7.00 -3.27
C LEU A 196 8.33 6.51 -2.02
N LEU A 197 7.68 5.69 -1.17
CA LEU A 197 8.29 5.10 0.02
C LEU A 197 9.41 4.11 -0.32
N TYR A 198 9.26 3.34 -1.39
CA TYR A 198 10.22 2.29 -1.75
C TYR A 198 11.34 2.75 -2.67
N HIS A 199 11.20 3.91 -3.29
CA HIS A 199 12.21 4.44 -4.20
C HIS A 199 13.35 5.12 -3.41
N ARG A 200 14.61 4.77 -3.74
CA ARG A 200 15.83 5.21 -3.04
C ARG A 200 16.07 6.73 -2.97
N SER A 201 15.52 7.47 -3.91
CA SER A 201 15.78 8.91 -4.05
C SER A 201 14.60 9.79 -3.71
N THR A 202 13.50 9.21 -3.19
CA THR A 202 12.31 9.98 -2.76
C THR A 202 11.98 9.69 -1.31
N SER A 203 11.43 10.68 -0.61
CA SER A 203 11.01 10.55 0.78
C SER A 203 9.50 10.68 0.90
N ALA A 204 8.81 9.56 1.07
CA ALA A 204 7.36 9.56 1.28
C ALA A 204 6.94 10.24 2.60
N LEU A 205 7.82 10.30 3.57
CA LEU A 205 7.52 10.89 4.88
C LEU A 205 7.26 12.40 4.81
N ASN A 206 7.86 13.09 3.84
CA ASN A 206 7.72 14.53 3.63
C ASN A 206 6.75 14.87 2.50
N THR A 207 6.07 13.87 1.94
CA THR A 207 5.19 14.05 0.77
C THR A 207 3.75 13.72 1.13
N SER A 208 2.86 14.69 0.98
CA SER A 208 1.42 14.48 1.00
C SER A 208 0.93 14.15 -0.40
N VAL A 209 0.10 13.13 -0.53
CA VAL A 209 -0.45 12.64 -1.80
C VAL A 209 -1.96 12.63 -1.71
N THR A 210 -2.62 13.28 -2.65
CA THR A 210 -4.07 13.22 -2.84
C THR A 210 -4.40 12.99 -4.30
N THR A 211 -5.48 12.27 -4.58
CA THR A 211 -5.91 12.01 -5.96
C THR A 211 -7.37 12.38 -6.13
N GLU A 212 -7.69 13.07 -7.21
CA GLU A 212 -9.06 13.38 -7.63
C GLU A 212 -9.21 13.11 -9.13
N LYS A 213 -10.10 12.18 -9.49
CA LYS A 213 -10.38 11.76 -10.89
C LYS A 213 -9.12 11.37 -11.67
N GLY A 214 -8.15 10.75 -10.97
CA GLY A 214 -6.86 10.33 -11.52
C GLY A 214 -5.82 11.46 -11.62
N VAL A 215 -6.12 12.67 -11.16
CA VAL A 215 -5.15 13.76 -11.04
C VAL A 215 -4.51 13.68 -9.66
N VAL A 216 -3.22 13.39 -9.62
CA VAL A 216 -2.46 13.29 -8.37
C VAL A 216 -1.85 14.65 -8.02
N THR A 217 -2.13 15.12 -6.81
CA THR A 217 -1.47 16.30 -6.24
C THR A 217 -0.42 15.86 -5.22
N LEU A 218 0.81 16.28 -5.44
CA LEU A 218 1.93 16.12 -4.52
C LEU A 218 2.16 17.43 -3.78
N ALA A 219 2.23 17.39 -2.45
CA ALA A 219 2.59 18.53 -1.62
C ALA A 219 3.60 18.10 -0.54
N GLY A 220 4.32 19.05 0.03
CA GLY A 220 5.37 18.81 1.01
C GLY A 220 6.69 19.43 0.58
N LYS A 221 7.81 18.84 1.00
CA LYS A 221 9.15 19.38 0.73
C LYS A 221 10.01 18.37 0.00
N ALA A 222 10.69 18.82 -1.03
CA ALA A 222 11.76 18.11 -1.71
C ALA A 222 13.11 18.72 -1.31
N LYS A 223 14.14 17.91 -1.24
CA LYS A 223 15.52 18.38 -0.90
C LYS A 223 16.12 19.28 -1.97
N ASN A 224 15.69 19.08 -3.22
CA ASN A 224 16.17 19.84 -4.38
C ASN A 224 15.21 19.69 -5.58
N ALA A 225 15.47 20.45 -6.64
CA ALA A 225 14.66 20.41 -7.87
C ALA A 225 14.65 19.03 -8.54
N THR A 226 15.78 18.33 -8.51
CA THR A 226 15.91 16.98 -9.12
C THR A 226 15.01 15.98 -8.43
N GLU A 227 14.93 15.99 -7.11
CA GLU A 227 14.01 15.11 -6.34
C GLU A 227 12.55 15.43 -6.64
N LYS A 228 12.21 16.74 -6.72
CA LYS A 228 10.85 17.20 -7.09
C LYS A 228 10.46 16.70 -8.48
N ASP A 229 11.35 16.83 -9.47
CA ASP A 229 11.11 16.39 -10.84
C ASP A 229 11.05 14.87 -10.94
N LEU A 230 11.90 14.16 -10.21
CA LEU A 230 11.90 12.70 -10.13
C LEU A 230 10.57 12.18 -9.55
N ALA A 231 10.10 12.78 -8.44
CA ALA A 231 8.80 12.41 -7.86
C ALA A 231 7.66 12.58 -8.90
N THR A 232 7.68 13.66 -9.69
CA THR A 232 6.72 13.87 -10.77
C THR A 232 6.77 12.75 -11.81
N LYS A 233 7.96 12.38 -12.26
CA LYS A 233 8.15 11.33 -13.28
C LYS A 233 7.68 9.96 -12.77
N LEU A 234 8.09 9.59 -11.56
CA LEU A 234 7.69 8.33 -10.94
C LEU A 234 6.17 8.23 -10.81
N VAL A 235 5.55 9.27 -10.29
CA VAL A 235 4.10 9.29 -10.08
C VAL A 235 3.33 9.26 -11.39
N ASN A 236 3.81 9.91 -12.44
CA ASN A 236 3.20 9.82 -13.76
C ASN A 236 3.18 8.40 -14.35
N ASP A 237 4.08 7.51 -13.92
CA ASP A 237 4.14 6.13 -14.38
C ASP A 237 3.34 5.14 -13.50
N VAL A 238 2.65 5.63 -12.48
CA VAL A 238 1.77 4.78 -11.65
C VAL A 238 0.46 4.45 -12.39
N ASN A 239 0.01 3.21 -12.24
CA ASN A 239 -1.25 2.76 -12.79
C ASN A 239 -2.41 3.65 -12.31
N GLY A 240 -3.25 4.09 -13.25
CA GLY A 240 -4.42 4.93 -12.97
C GLY A 240 -4.15 6.44 -12.90
N VAL A 241 -2.90 6.88 -12.83
CA VAL A 241 -2.56 8.32 -12.84
C VAL A 241 -2.77 8.90 -14.23
N LYS A 242 -3.57 9.96 -14.34
CA LYS A 242 -3.80 10.70 -15.59
C LYS A 242 -2.85 11.88 -15.73
N SER A 243 -2.61 12.58 -14.65
CA SER A 243 -1.66 13.70 -14.58
C SER A 243 -1.21 13.96 -13.16
N VAL A 244 -0.11 14.70 -13.00
CA VAL A 244 0.48 15.05 -11.72
C VAL A 244 0.54 16.56 -11.57
N LYS A 245 0.02 17.06 -10.44
CA LYS A 245 0.18 18.44 -9.99
C LYS A 245 1.18 18.46 -8.84
N ASN A 246 2.42 18.84 -9.13
CA ASN A 246 3.48 18.86 -8.12
C ASN A 246 3.60 20.25 -7.47
N LEU A 247 3.06 20.37 -6.26
CA LEU A 247 3.09 21.58 -5.42
C LEU A 247 4.19 21.54 -4.35
N MET A 248 5.11 20.57 -4.41
CA MET A 248 6.22 20.49 -3.46
C MET A 248 7.08 21.74 -3.52
N THR A 249 7.51 22.20 -2.36
CA THR A 249 8.52 23.26 -2.22
C THR A 249 9.91 22.65 -2.08
N ILE A 250 10.95 23.39 -2.42
CA ILE A 250 12.34 22.99 -2.21
C ILE A 250 12.76 23.53 -0.83
N GLU A 251 13.49 22.74 -0.05
CA GLU A 251 14.05 23.14 1.25
C GLU A 251 15.06 24.29 1.11
#